data_3d424ddd69ac5ac5c0a595a94dc92da6
#
_entry.id   3d424ddd69ac5ac5c0a595a94dc92da6
#
_cell.length_a   1.000
_cell.length_b   1.000
_cell.length_c   1.000
_cell.angle_alpha   90.00
_cell.angle_beta   90.00
_cell.angle_gamma   90.00
#
_symmetry.space_group_name_H-M   'P 1'
#
loop_
_entity.id
_entity.type
_entity.pdbx_description
1 polymer ?
#
loop_
_entity_poly.entity_id
_entity_poly.type
_entity_poly.pdbx_seq_one_letter_code
_entity_poly.pdbx_strand_id
1 'polypeptide(L)'
;MDEIKILMMDGCTESEAKKHLERGTMVYSDLPENFERYAEEWQLDEEEREAIKSMIDTKEPAQDWGIVEIDGNPYFIQYVL
;
A
#
# COMPACT_ATOMS: atom_id res chain seq x y z
N MET A 1 4.25 -13.76 -2.08
CA MET A 1 3.24 -14.04 -1.05
C MET A 1 1.87 -13.66 -1.60
N ASP A 2 0.85 -14.39 -1.16
CA ASP A 2 -0.53 -14.17 -1.59
C ASP A 2 -1.08 -12.83 -1.09
N GLU A 3 -1.63 -12.04 -1.99
CA GLU A 3 -2.19 -10.72 -1.66
C GLU A 3 -3.33 -10.80 -0.64
N ILE A 4 -4.13 -11.86 -0.70
CA ILE A 4 -5.21 -12.06 0.28
C ILE A 4 -4.62 -12.18 1.68
N LYS A 5 -3.55 -12.95 1.85
CA LYS A 5 -2.89 -13.10 3.14
C LYS A 5 -2.30 -11.79 3.65
N ILE A 6 -1.74 -10.99 2.75
CA ILE A 6 -1.20 -9.67 3.09
C ILE A 6 -2.30 -8.76 3.64
N LEU A 7 -3.43 -8.72 2.98
CA LEU A 7 -4.56 -7.91 3.45
C LEU A 7 -5.10 -8.44 4.78
N MET A 8 -5.13 -9.76 4.96
CA MET A 8 -5.56 -10.35 6.23
C MET A 8 -4.62 -9.97 7.38
N MET A 9 -3.33 -9.89 7.11
CA MET A 9 -2.35 -9.44 8.10
C MET A 9 -2.57 -7.98 8.50
N ASP A 10 -3.17 -7.19 7.62
CA ASP A 10 -3.53 -5.80 7.90
C ASP A 10 -4.90 -5.67 8.59
N GLY A 11 -5.54 -6.77 8.95
CA GLY A 11 -6.78 -6.79 9.69
C GLY A 11 -8.03 -7.14 8.92
N CYS A 12 -7.94 -7.40 7.62
CA CYS A 12 -9.10 -7.82 6.82
C CYS A 12 -9.44 -9.28 7.08
N THR A 13 -10.72 -9.61 7.00
CA THR A 13 -11.13 -11.01 6.88
C THR A 13 -10.84 -11.48 5.47
N GLU A 14 -10.83 -12.79 5.25
CA GLU A 14 -10.64 -13.32 3.90
C GLU A 14 -11.65 -12.77 2.91
N SER A 15 -12.92 -12.70 3.31
CA SER A 15 -13.99 -12.15 2.49
C SER A 15 -13.76 -10.67 2.15
N GLU A 16 -13.36 -9.89 3.13
CA GLU A 16 -13.05 -8.47 2.92
C GLU A 16 -11.86 -8.28 1.99
N ALA A 17 -10.80 -9.09 2.17
CA ALA A 17 -9.62 -9.05 1.32
C ALA A 17 -9.98 -9.30 -0.14
N LYS A 18 -10.79 -10.33 -0.39
CA LYS A 18 -11.25 -10.65 -1.74
C LYS A 18 -12.03 -9.51 -2.38
N LYS A 19 -12.92 -8.87 -1.61
CA LYS A 19 -13.70 -7.73 -2.09
C LYS A 19 -12.82 -6.54 -2.44
N HIS A 20 -11.84 -6.24 -1.60
CA HIS A 20 -10.91 -5.15 -1.87
C HIS A 20 -10.13 -5.41 -3.16
N LEU A 21 -9.61 -6.61 -3.34
CA LEU A 21 -8.85 -6.96 -4.54
C LEU A 21 -9.70 -6.87 -5.80
N GLU A 22 -10.97 -7.27 -5.72
CA GLU A 22 -11.92 -7.14 -6.84
C GLU A 22 -12.14 -5.68 -7.23
N ARG A 23 -12.09 -4.76 -6.25
CA ARG A 23 -12.28 -3.33 -6.49
C ARG A 23 -11.04 -2.64 -7.06
N GLY A 24 -9.91 -3.33 -7.07
CA GLY A 24 -8.67 -2.77 -7.59
C GLY A 24 -7.61 -2.43 -6.55
N THR A 25 -7.80 -2.82 -5.30
CA THR A 25 -6.79 -2.64 -4.26
C THR A 25 -5.49 -3.33 -4.71
N MET A 26 -4.38 -2.64 -4.56
CA MET A 26 -3.06 -3.11 -5.01
C MET A 26 -2.09 -3.21 -3.85
N VAL A 27 -1.19 -4.18 -3.94
CA VAL A 27 -0.10 -4.36 -2.96
C VAL A 27 1.22 -4.08 -3.66
N TYR A 28 2.04 -3.23 -3.05
CA TYR A 28 3.34 -2.83 -3.59
C TYR A 28 4.45 -3.27 -2.65
N SER A 29 5.40 -4.03 -3.15
CA SER A 29 6.58 -4.44 -2.38
C SER A 29 7.80 -3.58 -2.69
N ASP A 30 7.76 -2.80 -3.75
CA ASP A 30 8.88 -2.01 -4.27
C ASP A 30 8.62 -0.49 -4.25
N LEU A 31 7.63 -0.05 -3.46
CA LEU A 31 7.27 1.38 -3.43
C LEU A 31 8.45 2.28 -3.03
N PRO A 32 9.24 1.95 -1.99
CA PRO A 32 10.36 2.83 -1.63
C PRO A 32 11.41 2.94 -2.73
N GLU A 33 11.73 1.81 -3.38
CA GLU A 33 12.78 1.76 -4.41
C GLU A 33 12.38 2.49 -5.68
N ASN A 34 11.08 2.48 -6.00
CA ASN A 34 10.55 3.01 -7.26
C ASN A 34 9.59 4.17 -7.06
N PHE A 35 9.72 4.88 -5.95
CA PHE A 35 8.78 5.95 -5.60
C PHE A 35 8.61 6.99 -6.71
N GLU A 36 9.70 7.46 -7.30
CA GLU A 36 9.63 8.49 -8.33
C GLU A 36 8.85 8.02 -9.57
N ARG A 37 9.03 6.77 -9.95
CA ARG A 37 8.29 6.19 -11.07
C ARG A 37 6.80 6.15 -10.78
N TYR A 38 6.42 5.67 -9.59
CA TYR A 38 5.01 5.62 -9.19
C TYR A 38 4.40 7.01 -9.09
N ALA A 39 5.14 7.96 -8.55
CA ALA A 39 4.67 9.33 -8.43
C ALA A 39 4.35 9.93 -9.80
N GLU A 40 5.16 9.64 -10.81
CA GLU A 40 4.90 10.08 -12.17
C GLU A 40 3.69 9.36 -12.79
N GLU A 41 3.62 8.04 -12.64
CA GLU A 41 2.50 7.26 -13.17
C GLU A 41 1.16 7.69 -12.57
N TRP A 42 1.15 7.98 -11.28
CA TRP A 42 -0.07 8.38 -10.58
C TRP A 42 -0.33 9.87 -10.66
N GLN A 43 0.57 10.63 -11.26
CA GLN A 43 0.45 12.09 -11.42
C GLN A 43 0.22 12.77 -10.07
N LEU A 44 1.02 12.40 -9.08
CA LEU A 44 0.91 12.96 -7.74
C LEU A 44 1.35 14.41 -7.72
N ASP A 45 0.57 15.27 -7.05
CA ASP A 45 1.01 16.63 -6.77
C ASP A 45 2.01 16.62 -5.60
N GLU A 46 2.53 17.79 -5.26
CA GLU A 46 3.56 17.88 -4.23
C GLU A 46 3.07 17.45 -2.85
N GLU A 47 1.85 17.79 -2.50
CA GLU A 47 1.25 17.40 -1.23
C GLU A 47 1.09 15.88 -1.13
N GLU A 48 0.61 15.26 -2.19
CA GLU A 48 0.46 13.81 -2.25
C GLU A 48 1.82 13.11 -2.20
N ARG A 49 2.83 13.64 -2.88
CA ARG A 49 4.19 13.11 -2.83
C ARG A 49 4.74 13.12 -1.42
N GLU A 50 4.56 14.23 -0.70
CA GLU A 50 5.02 14.35 0.68
C GLU A 50 4.32 13.38 1.61
N ALA A 51 3.01 13.20 1.44
CA ALA A 51 2.23 12.26 2.24
C ALA A 51 2.74 10.84 2.08
N ILE A 52 2.98 10.41 0.85
CA ILE A 52 3.46 9.05 0.58
C ILE A 52 4.91 8.87 1.02
N LYS A 53 5.77 9.86 0.82
CA LYS A 53 7.15 9.83 1.33
C LYS A 53 7.18 9.68 2.84
N SER A 54 6.34 10.44 3.53
CA SER A 54 6.22 10.35 4.99
C SER A 54 5.78 8.96 5.42
N MET A 55 4.81 8.38 4.73
CA MET A 55 4.35 7.02 4.99
C MET A 55 5.50 6.02 4.86
N ILE A 56 6.29 6.13 3.78
CA ILE A 56 7.43 5.24 3.54
C ILE A 56 8.47 5.39 4.65
N ASP A 57 8.78 6.62 5.04
CA ASP A 57 9.82 6.89 6.03
C ASP A 57 9.43 6.50 7.43
N THR A 58 8.20 6.82 7.84
CA THR A 58 7.73 6.59 9.22
C THR A 58 7.09 5.23 9.42
N LYS A 59 6.73 4.53 8.35
CA LYS A 59 5.95 3.28 8.39
C LYS A 59 4.58 3.46 9.03
N GLU A 60 4.05 4.68 8.98
CA GLU A 60 2.69 4.96 9.41
C GLU A 60 1.81 5.12 8.17
N PRO A 61 0.72 4.35 8.05
CA PRO A 61 -0.09 4.39 6.84
C PRO A 61 -0.76 5.74 6.62
N ALA A 62 -0.68 6.23 5.39
CA ALA A 62 -1.44 7.41 4.98
C ALA A 62 -2.91 7.02 4.81
N GLN A 63 -3.77 8.01 4.55
CA GLN A 63 -5.20 7.76 4.36
C GLN A 63 -5.42 6.77 3.21
N ASP A 64 -6.25 5.77 3.43
CA ASP A 64 -6.58 4.69 2.49
C ASP A 64 -5.41 3.78 2.14
N TRP A 65 -4.37 3.80 2.95
CA TRP A 65 -3.23 2.89 2.82
C TRP A 65 -3.11 1.98 4.02
N GLY A 66 -2.52 0.80 3.78
CA GLY A 66 -2.12 -0.10 4.86
C GLY A 66 -0.66 -0.49 4.67
N ILE A 67 -0.02 -0.88 5.76
CA ILE A 67 1.37 -1.34 5.73
C ILE A 67 1.47 -2.66 6.49
N VAL A 68 2.05 -3.67 5.84
CA VAL A 68 2.31 -4.97 6.46
C VAL A 68 3.79 -5.25 6.30
N GLU A 69 4.46 -5.60 7.40
CA GLU A 69 5.87 -5.97 7.35
C GLU A 69 6.01 -7.48 7.48
N ILE A 70 6.72 -8.10 6.52
CA ILE A 70 6.94 -9.54 6.48
C ILE A 70 8.44 -9.78 6.29
N ASP A 71 9.06 -10.47 7.25
CA ASP A 71 10.51 -10.76 7.22
C ASP A 71 11.36 -9.51 7.02
N GLY A 72 10.96 -8.40 7.64
CA GLY A 72 11.67 -7.13 7.53
C GLY A 72 11.38 -6.33 6.26
N ASN A 73 10.55 -6.85 5.37
CA ASN A 73 10.19 -6.16 4.12
C ASN A 73 8.80 -5.54 4.24
N PRO A 74 8.66 -4.23 4.00
CA PRO A 74 7.35 -3.60 4.06
C PRO A 74 6.57 -3.82 2.76
N TYR A 75 5.29 -4.13 2.92
CA TYR A 75 4.34 -4.19 1.82
C TYR A 75 3.33 -3.08 2.02
N PHE A 76 3.12 -2.28 0.99
CA PHE A 76 2.21 -1.15 1.04
C PHE A 76 0.93 -1.50 0.29
N ILE A 77 -0.20 -1.33 0.94
CA ILE A 77 -1.50 -1.67 0.38
C ILE A 77 -2.24 -0.37 0.08
N GLN A 78 -2.60 -0.17 -1.18
CA GLN A 78 -3.42 0.95 -1.58
C GLN A 78 -4.87 0.47 -1.70
N TYR A 79 -5.67 0.80 -0.70
CA TYR A 79 -7.07 0.37 -0.66
C TYR A 79 -7.94 1.20 -1.58
N VAL A 80 -8.79 0.50 -2.33
CA VAL A 80 -9.86 1.12 -3.11
C VAL A 80 -11.16 0.93 -2.31
N LEU A 81 -11.79 2.03 -1.98
CA LEU A 81 -13.00 2.02 -1.16
C LEU A 81 -14.28 2.03 -1.98
#